data_558334b1238b86a568457969585cf303
#
_entry.id   558334b1238b86a568457969585cf303
#
_cell.length_a   1.000
_cell.length_b   1.000
_cell.length_c   1.000
_cell.angle_alpha   90.00
_cell.angle_beta   90.00
_cell.angle_gamma   90.00
#
_symmetry.space_group_name_H-M   'P 1'
#
loop_
_entity.id
_entity.type
_entity.pdbx_description
1 polymer ?
#
loop_
_entity_poly.entity_id
_entity_poly.type
_entity_poly.pdbx_seq_one_letter_code
_entity_poly.pdbx_strand_id
1 'polypeptide(L)'
;MERVVLNALHTRPCRVTVHTVSIRIAMWSGPRNISTAMMRAWGNRNDTVVIDEPFYAYYLKVTGIEHPGAEEVIATGETDWRKIVAHLTGPIRNGKHILFQKQMTHHLLPEIDREWLGDVTNCFLIRDPREVISSYIKKREDPALEDLGFVQQAEIFDVVRTRTNAIPPVVDARDVLESPERTLRMVCQATGVEFNKSMLSWPPGLRDTDGVWARHWYGEVAKSTSFQPYHPTWGEVPARLSEIYQRCCECYERLYQHRLC
;
A
#
# COMPACT_ATOMS: atom_id res chain seq x y z
N MET A 1 68.46 -30.53 -21.84
CA MET A 1 67.45 -29.50 -22.11
C MET A 1 66.08 -30.00 -21.63
N GLU A 2 65.77 -29.69 -20.39
CA GLU A 2 64.46 -30.06 -19.80
C GLU A 2 63.46 -28.94 -20.05
N ARG A 3 62.30 -29.32 -20.65
CA ARG A 3 61.17 -28.42 -20.84
C ARG A 3 60.34 -28.36 -19.57
N VAL A 4 60.32 -27.25 -18.87
CA VAL A 4 59.38 -26.97 -17.77
C VAL A 4 58.03 -26.61 -18.38
N VAL A 5 57.02 -27.43 -18.11
CA VAL A 5 55.61 -27.15 -18.49
C VAL A 5 55.01 -26.37 -17.33
N LEU A 6 54.73 -25.08 -17.53
CA LEU A 6 53.97 -24.26 -16.58
C LEU A 6 52.48 -24.63 -16.70
N ASN A 7 51.92 -25.27 -15.66
CA ASN A 7 50.50 -25.45 -15.49
C ASN A 7 49.85 -24.11 -15.04
N ALA A 8 49.11 -23.47 -15.94
CA ALA A 8 48.28 -22.31 -15.61
C ALA A 8 47.11 -22.77 -14.75
N LEU A 9 47.11 -22.42 -13.45
CA LEU A 9 45.98 -22.57 -12.57
C LEU A 9 44.85 -21.61 -12.97
N HIS A 10 43.81 -22.14 -13.60
CA HIS A 10 42.55 -21.40 -13.83
C HIS A 10 41.83 -21.21 -12.53
N THR A 11 42.03 -20.08 -11.89
CA THR A 11 41.19 -19.64 -10.76
C THR A 11 39.82 -19.24 -11.32
N ARG A 12 38.81 -20.07 -11.05
CA ARG A 12 37.40 -19.70 -11.31
C ARG A 12 37.03 -18.50 -10.45
N PRO A 13 36.42 -17.45 -11.01
CA PRO A 13 35.97 -16.34 -10.19
C PRO A 13 34.90 -16.83 -9.21
N CYS A 14 35.15 -16.60 -7.93
CA CYS A 14 34.17 -16.83 -6.86
C CYS A 14 32.98 -15.90 -7.13
N ARG A 15 31.84 -16.46 -7.56
CA ARG A 15 30.59 -15.72 -7.64
C ARG A 15 30.15 -15.44 -6.20
N VAL A 16 30.41 -14.24 -5.72
CA VAL A 16 29.77 -13.73 -4.50
C VAL A 16 28.28 -13.62 -4.80
N THR A 17 27.48 -14.55 -4.30
CA THR A 17 26.03 -14.47 -4.34
C THR A 17 25.63 -13.39 -3.33
N VAL A 18 25.41 -12.18 -3.80
CA VAL A 18 24.79 -11.13 -2.99
C VAL A 18 23.35 -11.59 -2.72
N HIS A 19 23.08 -12.11 -1.53
CA HIS A 19 21.74 -12.38 -1.08
C HIS A 19 21.03 -11.05 -0.86
N THR A 20 20.30 -10.58 -1.87
CA THR A 20 19.46 -9.40 -1.73
C THR A 20 18.33 -9.73 -0.76
N VAL A 21 18.27 -9.01 0.36
CA VAL A 21 17.22 -9.20 1.37
C VAL A 21 15.87 -8.90 0.73
N SER A 22 14.92 -9.82 0.88
CA SER A 22 13.55 -9.60 0.42
C SER A 22 12.81 -8.69 1.37
N ILE A 23 12.26 -7.58 0.84
CA ILE A 23 11.52 -6.57 1.59
C ILE A 23 10.03 -6.65 1.20
N ARG A 24 9.17 -6.74 2.20
CA ARG A 24 7.70 -6.74 2.03
C ARG A 24 7.12 -5.52 2.69
N ILE A 25 6.47 -4.67 1.92
CA ILE A 25 5.93 -3.39 2.39
C ILE A 25 4.41 -3.47 2.30
N ALA A 26 3.73 -3.44 3.43
CA ALA A 26 2.29 -3.31 3.53
C ALA A 26 1.93 -1.82 3.72
N MET A 27 1.38 -1.18 2.68
CA MET A 27 0.93 0.21 2.73
C MET A 27 -0.56 0.25 3.07
N TRP A 28 -0.88 0.60 4.30
CA TRP A 28 -2.22 0.68 4.85
C TRP A 28 -2.87 2.03 4.58
N SER A 29 -4.05 2.05 4.00
CA SER A 29 -4.81 3.28 3.76
C SER A 29 -6.32 3.05 3.86
N GLY A 30 -7.07 4.09 4.21
CA GLY A 30 -8.50 4.13 3.97
C GLY A 30 -8.84 4.39 2.48
N PRO A 31 -10.12 4.34 2.11
CA PRO A 31 -10.57 4.66 0.76
C PRO A 31 -10.37 6.14 0.42
N ARG A 32 -10.51 6.49 -0.86
CA ARG A 32 -10.39 7.88 -1.35
C ARG A 32 -9.07 8.56 -1.00
N ASN A 33 -8.04 7.77 -0.82
CA ASN A 33 -6.66 8.18 -0.65
C ASN A 33 -5.89 8.05 -1.98
N ILE A 34 -4.61 8.42 -2.01
CA ILE A 34 -3.74 8.30 -3.20
C ILE A 34 -3.02 6.94 -3.27
N SER A 35 -3.54 5.92 -2.59
CA SER A 35 -2.89 4.60 -2.47
C SER A 35 -2.63 3.93 -3.82
N THR A 36 -3.51 4.13 -4.81
CA THR A 36 -3.28 3.60 -6.16
C THR A 36 -2.15 4.34 -6.88
N ALA A 37 -2.01 5.67 -6.72
CA ALA A 37 -0.86 6.42 -7.24
C ALA A 37 0.45 5.95 -6.56
N MET A 38 0.43 5.69 -5.25
CA MET A 38 1.55 5.07 -4.54
C MET A 38 1.89 3.69 -5.12
N MET A 39 0.89 2.85 -5.37
CA MET A 39 1.10 1.55 -6.03
C MET A 39 1.70 1.70 -7.43
N ARG A 40 1.29 2.71 -8.21
CA ARG A 40 1.92 3.03 -9.52
C ARG A 40 3.39 3.39 -9.37
N ALA A 41 3.73 4.25 -8.41
CA ALA A 41 5.11 4.65 -8.12
C ALA A 41 6.00 3.44 -7.77
N TRP A 42 5.55 2.60 -6.86
CA TRP A 42 6.27 1.38 -6.49
C TRP A 42 6.33 0.35 -7.62
N GLY A 43 5.23 0.15 -8.34
CA GLY A 43 5.16 -0.80 -9.47
C GLY A 43 5.96 -0.37 -10.71
N ASN A 44 6.39 0.91 -10.79
CA ASN A 44 7.24 1.38 -11.88
C ASN A 44 8.73 1.11 -11.66
N ARG A 45 9.11 0.56 -10.51
CA ARG A 45 10.46 0.07 -10.22
C ARG A 45 10.67 -1.29 -10.90
N ASN A 46 11.88 -1.53 -11.36
CA ASN A 46 12.25 -2.81 -11.99
C ASN A 46 12.52 -3.95 -11.00
N ASP A 47 12.64 -3.64 -9.71
CA ASP A 47 12.95 -4.56 -8.61
C ASP A 47 11.75 -4.91 -7.73
N THR A 48 10.56 -4.39 -8.06
CA THR A 48 9.35 -4.49 -7.23
C THR A 48 8.24 -5.28 -7.92
N VAL A 49 7.54 -6.10 -7.13
CA VAL A 49 6.22 -6.67 -7.45
C VAL A 49 5.18 -5.92 -6.63
N VAL A 50 4.02 -5.63 -7.21
CA VAL A 50 2.90 -5.01 -6.51
C VAL A 50 1.72 -5.95 -6.38
N ILE A 51 0.99 -5.86 -5.28
CA ILE A 51 -0.28 -6.56 -5.06
C ILE A 51 -1.33 -5.50 -4.68
N ASP A 52 -2.46 -5.55 -5.36
CA ASP A 52 -3.57 -4.63 -5.18
C ASP A 52 -4.65 -5.26 -4.31
N GLU A 53 -4.96 -4.64 -3.18
CA GLU A 53 -6.06 -4.96 -2.25
C GLU A 53 -6.29 -6.47 -2.02
N PRO A 54 -5.30 -7.21 -1.52
CA PRO A 54 -5.33 -8.68 -1.49
C PRO A 54 -6.50 -9.29 -0.70
N PHE A 55 -7.04 -8.56 0.30
CA PHE A 55 -8.16 -9.03 1.11
C PHE A 55 -9.54 -8.65 0.55
N TYR A 56 -9.62 -7.98 -0.61
CA TYR A 56 -10.89 -7.44 -1.10
C TYR A 56 -11.93 -8.54 -1.40
N ALA A 57 -11.54 -9.62 -2.07
CA ALA A 57 -12.45 -10.73 -2.36
C ALA A 57 -12.97 -11.41 -1.08
N TYR A 58 -12.09 -11.59 -0.09
CA TYR A 58 -12.46 -12.09 1.22
C TYR A 58 -13.44 -11.16 1.92
N TYR A 59 -13.13 -9.86 1.98
CA TYR A 59 -13.97 -8.82 2.57
C TYR A 59 -15.39 -8.83 1.97
N LEU A 60 -15.51 -8.79 0.65
CA LEU A 60 -16.81 -8.82 -0.02
C LEU A 60 -17.61 -10.10 0.27
N LYS A 61 -16.93 -11.25 0.29
CA LYS A 61 -17.57 -12.54 0.57
C LYS A 61 -18.12 -12.62 1.99
N VAL A 62 -17.36 -12.12 2.97
CA VAL A 62 -17.73 -12.23 4.39
C VAL A 62 -18.79 -11.18 4.77
N THR A 63 -18.64 -9.95 4.29
CA THR A 63 -19.56 -8.85 4.65
C THR A 63 -20.84 -8.85 3.83
N GLY A 64 -20.81 -9.43 2.63
CA GLY A 64 -21.94 -9.38 1.70
C GLY A 64 -22.27 -7.97 1.19
N ILE A 65 -21.34 -7.01 1.37
CA ILE A 65 -21.58 -5.62 0.96
C ILE A 65 -21.66 -5.50 -0.55
N GLU A 66 -22.64 -4.76 -1.03
CA GLU A 66 -22.82 -4.52 -2.45
C GLU A 66 -21.83 -3.47 -2.98
N HIS A 67 -20.86 -3.93 -3.76
CA HIS A 67 -19.93 -3.08 -4.51
C HIS A 67 -20.00 -3.40 -6.00
N PRO A 68 -19.74 -2.42 -6.90
CA PRO A 68 -19.70 -2.67 -8.34
C PRO A 68 -18.69 -3.79 -8.68
N GLY A 69 -19.18 -4.85 -9.33
CA GLY A 69 -18.37 -6.00 -9.73
C GLY A 69 -18.04 -6.98 -8.59
N ALA A 70 -18.72 -6.93 -7.44
CA ALA A 70 -18.46 -7.80 -6.28
C ALA A 70 -18.42 -9.28 -6.62
N GLU A 71 -19.37 -9.78 -7.42
CA GLU A 71 -19.41 -11.18 -7.84
C GLU A 71 -18.13 -11.59 -8.60
N GLU A 72 -17.67 -10.76 -9.53
CA GLU A 72 -16.46 -11.03 -10.30
C GLU A 72 -15.21 -10.98 -9.41
N VAL A 73 -15.13 -10.02 -8.48
CA VAL A 73 -14.04 -9.93 -7.49
C VAL A 73 -13.99 -11.20 -6.64
N ILE A 74 -15.13 -11.68 -6.14
CA ILE A 74 -15.21 -12.91 -5.34
C ILE A 74 -14.85 -14.15 -6.17
N ALA A 75 -15.30 -14.20 -7.42
CA ALA A 75 -15.07 -15.35 -8.30
C ALA A 75 -13.61 -15.48 -8.74
N THR A 76 -12.88 -14.35 -8.87
CA THR A 76 -11.49 -14.33 -9.38
C THR A 76 -10.44 -14.18 -8.29
N GLY A 77 -10.80 -13.66 -7.11
CA GLY A 77 -9.89 -13.42 -5.99
C GLY A 77 -9.80 -14.59 -5.02
N GLU A 78 -8.74 -14.59 -4.21
CA GLU A 78 -8.63 -15.55 -3.10
C GLU A 78 -9.56 -15.12 -1.95
N THR A 79 -10.35 -16.06 -1.43
CA THR A 79 -11.31 -15.83 -0.36
C THR A 79 -10.99 -16.59 0.94
N ASP A 80 -9.81 -17.20 1.03
CA ASP A 80 -9.26 -17.76 2.25
C ASP A 80 -8.14 -16.81 2.75
N TRP A 81 -8.40 -16.10 3.84
CA TRP A 81 -7.45 -15.14 4.38
C TRP A 81 -6.09 -15.76 4.77
N ARG A 82 -6.07 -17.04 5.14
CA ARG A 82 -4.82 -17.76 5.49
C ARG A 82 -3.92 -17.93 4.26
N LYS A 83 -4.52 -18.24 3.10
CA LYS A 83 -3.79 -18.31 1.83
C LYS A 83 -3.32 -16.92 1.38
N ILE A 84 -4.14 -15.89 1.59
CA ILE A 84 -3.75 -14.53 1.31
C ILE A 84 -2.51 -14.16 2.14
N VAL A 85 -2.56 -14.36 3.46
CA VAL A 85 -1.42 -14.11 4.35
C VAL A 85 -0.18 -14.89 3.92
N ALA A 86 -0.31 -16.20 3.64
CA ALA A 86 0.81 -17.01 3.16
C ALA A 86 1.42 -16.48 1.86
N HIS A 87 0.61 -15.89 0.96
CA HIS A 87 1.11 -15.24 -0.24
C HIS A 87 1.83 -13.91 0.06
N LEU A 88 1.30 -13.10 0.98
CA LEU A 88 1.85 -11.79 1.35
C LEU A 88 3.19 -11.88 2.09
N THR A 89 3.39 -12.96 2.86
CA THR A 89 4.61 -13.24 3.64
C THR A 89 5.57 -14.21 2.94
N GLY A 90 5.09 -14.88 1.89
CA GLY A 90 5.82 -15.89 1.14
C GLY A 90 6.94 -15.35 0.23
N PRO A 91 7.59 -16.21 -0.55
CA PRO A 91 8.66 -15.83 -1.46
C PRO A 91 8.20 -14.84 -2.54
N ILE A 92 9.04 -13.82 -2.82
CA ILE A 92 8.78 -12.85 -3.90
C ILE A 92 9.15 -13.48 -5.24
N ARG A 93 8.23 -13.40 -6.19
CA ARG A 93 8.36 -14.05 -7.51
C ARG A 93 9.17 -13.21 -8.49
N ASN A 94 9.50 -13.80 -9.65
CA ASN A 94 10.07 -13.14 -10.83
C ASN A 94 11.45 -12.52 -10.62
N GLY A 95 12.26 -13.03 -9.68
CA GLY A 95 13.60 -12.51 -9.40
C GLY A 95 13.61 -11.09 -8.82
N LYS A 96 12.46 -10.60 -8.37
CA LYS A 96 12.33 -9.34 -7.66
C LYS A 96 12.64 -9.53 -6.16
N HIS A 97 12.92 -8.45 -5.47
CA HIS A 97 13.24 -8.50 -4.03
C HIS A 97 12.37 -7.57 -3.18
N ILE A 98 11.52 -6.77 -3.80
CA ILE A 98 10.54 -5.93 -3.11
C ILE A 98 9.13 -6.38 -3.46
N LEU A 99 8.29 -6.59 -2.44
CA LEU A 99 6.86 -6.81 -2.57
C LEU A 99 6.13 -5.63 -1.94
N PHE A 100 5.50 -4.80 -2.76
CA PHE A 100 4.64 -3.72 -2.30
C PHE A 100 3.18 -4.16 -2.32
N GLN A 101 2.51 -4.06 -1.18
CA GLN A 101 1.14 -4.47 -0.98
C GLN A 101 0.28 -3.23 -0.71
N LYS A 102 -0.64 -2.91 -1.61
CA LYS A 102 -1.64 -1.89 -1.35
C LYS A 102 -2.74 -2.51 -0.49
N GLN A 103 -2.83 -2.11 0.76
CA GLN A 103 -3.76 -2.63 1.75
C GLN A 103 -4.86 -1.61 2.06
N MET A 104 -6.11 -2.08 2.06
CA MET A 104 -7.23 -1.29 2.54
C MET A 104 -7.54 -1.68 3.98
N THR A 105 -7.53 -0.70 4.88
CA THR A 105 -7.63 -0.95 6.32
C THR A 105 -8.93 -1.64 6.74
N HIS A 106 -10.05 -1.28 6.12
CA HIS A 106 -11.36 -1.87 6.38
C HIS A 106 -11.52 -3.29 5.79
N HIS A 107 -10.61 -3.75 4.90
CA HIS A 107 -10.63 -5.14 4.44
C HIS A 107 -9.96 -6.11 5.43
N LEU A 108 -9.22 -5.61 6.43
CA LEU A 108 -8.62 -6.44 7.47
C LEU A 108 -9.63 -6.70 8.58
N LEU A 109 -10.57 -7.62 8.32
CA LEU A 109 -11.65 -7.96 9.24
C LEU A 109 -11.14 -8.53 10.59
N PRO A 110 -11.92 -8.45 11.68
CA PRO A 110 -11.48 -8.85 13.03
C PRO A 110 -10.99 -10.29 13.15
N GLU A 111 -11.56 -11.21 12.41
CA GLU A 111 -11.23 -12.64 12.43
C GLU A 111 -9.90 -12.98 11.72
N ILE A 112 -9.32 -12.06 10.94
CA ILE A 112 -8.00 -12.24 10.35
C ILE A 112 -6.95 -12.05 11.44
N ASP A 113 -6.10 -13.05 11.65
CA ASP A 113 -4.99 -12.97 12.58
C ASP A 113 -4.08 -11.76 12.26
N ARG A 114 -3.52 -11.15 13.29
CA ARG A 114 -2.61 -9.99 13.21
C ARG A 114 -1.13 -10.38 13.35
N GLU A 115 -0.82 -11.68 13.53
CA GLU A 115 0.57 -12.11 13.76
C GLU A 115 1.47 -11.82 12.56
N TRP A 116 0.98 -12.05 11.35
CA TRP A 116 1.72 -11.81 10.11
C TRP A 116 2.17 -10.35 9.89
N LEU A 117 1.55 -9.39 10.60
CA LEU A 117 1.99 -7.99 10.55
C LEU A 117 3.43 -7.81 11.03
N GLY A 118 3.96 -8.73 11.84
CA GLY A 118 5.35 -8.75 12.25
C GLY A 118 6.34 -9.19 11.15
N ASP A 119 5.85 -9.85 10.09
CA ASP A 119 6.67 -10.39 9.00
C ASP A 119 6.82 -9.41 7.82
N VAL A 120 6.19 -8.24 7.90
CA VAL A 120 6.20 -7.23 6.84
C VAL A 120 6.53 -5.84 7.42
N THR A 121 7.09 -4.98 6.58
CA THR A 121 7.29 -3.57 6.92
C THR A 121 5.98 -2.83 6.71
N ASN A 122 5.30 -2.44 7.78
CA ASN A 122 4.03 -1.74 7.72
C ASN A 122 4.26 -0.23 7.57
N CYS A 123 3.57 0.39 6.62
CA CYS A 123 3.52 1.83 6.40
C CYS A 123 2.08 2.29 6.37
N PHE A 124 1.82 3.52 6.81
CA PHE A 124 0.47 4.07 6.90
C PHE A 124 0.36 5.32 6.03
N LEU A 125 -0.53 5.29 5.04
CA LEU A 125 -0.85 6.42 4.19
C LEU A 125 -2.15 7.04 4.69
N ILE A 126 -2.04 8.22 5.31
CA ILE A 126 -3.17 8.97 5.85
C ILE A 126 -3.59 10.10 4.91
N ARG A 127 -4.81 10.59 5.09
CA ARG A 127 -5.34 11.77 4.39
C ARG A 127 -6.34 12.49 5.27
N ASP A 128 -6.41 13.82 5.15
CA ASP A 128 -7.37 14.65 5.87
C ASP A 128 -8.79 14.09 5.77
N PRO A 129 -9.47 13.83 6.89
CA PRO A 129 -10.82 13.26 6.92
C PRO A 129 -11.85 14.07 6.13
N ARG A 130 -11.73 15.40 6.10
CA ARG A 130 -12.62 16.26 5.32
C ARG A 130 -12.52 15.97 3.83
N GLU A 131 -11.30 15.81 3.32
CA GLU A 131 -11.06 15.48 1.91
C GLU A 131 -11.57 14.07 1.55
N VAL A 132 -11.35 13.11 2.47
CA VAL A 132 -11.82 11.73 2.29
C VAL A 132 -13.35 11.70 2.25
N ILE A 133 -14.02 12.26 3.24
CA ILE A 133 -15.48 12.28 3.33
C ILE A 133 -16.09 13.01 2.16
N SER A 134 -15.60 14.23 1.83
CA SER A 134 -16.09 15.01 0.69
C SER A 134 -15.94 14.29 -0.66
N SER A 135 -14.93 13.43 -0.78
CA SER A 135 -14.75 12.60 -1.97
C SER A 135 -15.62 11.34 -1.94
N TYR A 136 -15.82 10.75 -0.77
CA TYR A 136 -16.53 9.49 -0.58
C TYR A 136 -18.04 9.66 -0.85
N ILE A 137 -18.65 10.71 -0.28
CA ILE A 137 -20.09 10.98 -0.40
C ILE A 137 -20.55 11.24 -1.82
N LYS A 138 -19.64 11.61 -2.75
CA LYS A 138 -19.94 11.72 -4.20
C LYS A 138 -20.30 10.37 -4.85
N LYS A 139 -19.92 9.26 -4.21
CA LYS A 139 -20.15 7.91 -4.70
C LYS A 139 -21.11 7.14 -3.82
N ARG A 140 -21.09 7.40 -2.54
CA ARG A 140 -21.88 6.73 -1.51
C ARG A 140 -22.30 7.75 -0.46
N GLU A 141 -23.53 8.20 -0.52
CA GLU A 141 -24.02 9.39 0.18
C GLU A 141 -23.95 9.27 1.70
N ASP A 142 -24.27 8.11 2.26
CA ASP A 142 -24.29 7.84 3.69
C ASP A 142 -23.29 6.73 4.06
N PRO A 143 -22.01 7.08 4.27
CA PRO A 143 -21.02 6.14 4.74
C PRO A 143 -21.20 5.84 6.22
N ALA A 144 -21.01 4.59 6.63
CA ALA A 144 -20.73 4.26 8.00
C ALA A 144 -19.28 4.63 8.38
N LEU A 145 -18.98 4.70 9.68
CA LEU A 145 -17.63 5.00 10.16
C LEU A 145 -16.61 3.95 9.67
N GLU A 146 -17.03 2.69 9.65
CA GLU A 146 -16.23 1.53 9.23
C GLU A 146 -15.87 1.60 7.74
N ASP A 147 -16.75 2.17 6.91
CA ASP A 147 -16.52 2.33 5.46
C ASP A 147 -15.34 3.25 5.16
N LEU A 148 -15.01 4.16 6.06
CA LEU A 148 -13.94 5.16 5.88
C LEU A 148 -12.56 4.67 6.32
N GLY A 149 -12.50 3.59 7.10
CA GLY A 149 -11.27 2.89 7.44
C GLY A 149 -10.33 3.59 8.43
N PHE A 150 -10.70 4.72 9.02
CA PHE A 150 -9.84 5.48 9.96
C PHE A 150 -9.65 4.74 11.28
N VAL A 151 -10.71 4.18 11.84
CA VAL A 151 -10.66 3.43 13.11
C VAL A 151 -9.80 2.20 12.94
N GLN A 152 -10.02 1.44 11.87
CA GLN A 152 -9.23 0.25 11.56
C GLN A 152 -7.75 0.63 11.30
N GLN A 153 -7.49 1.77 10.66
CA GLN A 153 -6.13 2.25 10.44
C GLN A 153 -5.40 2.54 11.76
N ALA A 154 -6.08 3.19 12.70
CA ALA A 154 -5.54 3.46 14.03
C ALA A 154 -5.32 2.18 14.85
N GLU A 155 -6.23 1.21 14.75
CA GLU A 155 -6.11 -0.11 15.39
C GLU A 155 -4.89 -0.87 14.86
N ILE A 156 -4.75 -0.97 13.53
CA ILE A 156 -3.62 -1.66 12.89
C ILE A 156 -2.30 -0.98 13.29
N PHE A 157 -2.27 0.36 13.33
CA PHE A 157 -1.10 1.12 13.77
C PHE A 157 -0.65 0.74 15.18
N ASP A 158 -1.60 0.64 16.13
CA ASP A 158 -1.29 0.24 17.51
C ASP A 158 -0.79 -1.18 17.62
N VAL A 159 -1.44 -2.10 16.91
CA VAL A 159 -1.00 -3.50 16.87
C VAL A 159 0.43 -3.59 16.36
N VAL A 160 0.74 -2.93 15.25
CA VAL A 160 2.09 -2.92 14.67
C VAL A 160 3.09 -2.30 15.64
N ARG A 161 2.78 -1.13 16.21
CA ARG A 161 3.64 -0.44 17.18
C ARG A 161 3.96 -1.31 18.38
N THR A 162 2.95 -1.98 18.93
CA THR A 162 3.11 -2.85 20.10
C THR A 162 3.96 -4.08 19.77
N ARG A 163 3.73 -4.69 18.61
CA ARG A 163 4.46 -5.90 18.20
C ARG A 163 5.92 -5.63 17.85
N THR A 164 6.19 -4.53 17.18
CA THR A 164 7.54 -4.21 16.72
C THR A 164 8.35 -3.38 17.72
N ASN A 165 7.69 -2.88 18.75
CA ASN A 165 8.23 -1.89 19.71
C ASN A 165 8.86 -0.68 18.98
N ALA A 166 8.32 -0.30 17.83
CA ALA A 166 8.77 0.80 16.99
C ALA A 166 7.58 1.55 16.42
N ILE A 167 7.78 2.82 16.09
CA ILE A 167 6.76 3.62 15.41
C ILE A 167 6.86 3.31 13.91
N PRO A 168 5.80 2.72 13.31
CA PRO A 168 5.81 2.46 11.88
C PRO A 168 5.74 3.78 11.09
N PRO A 169 6.33 3.84 9.87
CA PRO A 169 6.28 5.02 9.01
C PRO A 169 4.84 5.45 8.70
N VAL A 170 4.55 6.72 8.91
CA VAL A 170 3.27 7.36 8.54
C VAL A 170 3.55 8.41 7.47
N VAL A 171 2.73 8.43 6.43
CA VAL A 171 2.87 9.34 5.29
C VAL A 171 1.54 10.04 5.06
N ASP A 172 1.56 11.36 5.01
CA ASP A 172 0.37 12.13 4.65
C ASP A 172 0.27 12.29 3.13
N ALA A 173 -0.92 12.10 2.59
CA ALA A 173 -1.19 12.24 1.16
C ALA A 173 -0.85 13.64 0.66
N ARG A 174 -1.06 14.68 1.46
CA ARG A 174 -0.71 16.05 1.14
C ARG A 174 0.80 16.20 0.95
N ASP A 175 1.61 15.66 1.88
CA ASP A 175 3.07 15.75 1.80
C ASP A 175 3.61 15.05 0.54
N VAL A 176 2.99 13.92 0.14
CA VAL A 176 3.31 13.23 -1.13
C VAL A 176 2.99 14.11 -2.33
N LEU A 177 1.82 14.75 -2.36
CA LEU A 177 1.37 15.55 -3.50
C LEU A 177 2.09 16.90 -3.61
N GLU A 178 2.48 17.51 -2.48
CA GLU A 178 3.25 18.75 -2.44
C GLU A 178 4.74 18.54 -2.79
N SER A 179 5.31 17.42 -2.37
CA SER A 179 6.74 17.13 -2.55
C SER A 179 6.99 15.63 -2.81
N PRO A 180 6.59 15.09 -3.98
CA PRO A 180 6.63 13.64 -4.23
C PRO A 180 8.03 13.02 -4.05
N GLU A 181 9.06 13.63 -4.63
CA GLU A 181 10.43 13.08 -4.54
C GLU A 181 10.93 13.08 -3.10
N ARG A 182 10.75 14.18 -2.36
CA ARG A 182 11.19 14.28 -0.96
C ARG A 182 10.50 13.20 -0.12
N THR A 183 9.18 13.12 -0.22
CA THR A 183 8.39 12.18 0.59
C THR A 183 8.68 10.74 0.24
N LEU A 184 8.81 10.39 -1.05
CA LEU A 184 9.18 9.04 -1.46
C LEU A 184 10.60 8.65 -1.00
N ARG A 185 11.56 9.58 -0.97
CA ARG A 185 12.89 9.32 -0.39
C ARG A 185 12.81 8.97 1.08
N MET A 186 11.99 9.69 1.85
CA MET A 186 11.79 9.40 3.29
C MET A 186 11.11 8.03 3.48
N VAL A 187 10.09 7.70 2.69
CA VAL A 187 9.44 6.39 2.72
C VAL A 187 10.42 5.26 2.39
N CYS A 188 11.20 5.42 1.33
CA CYS A 188 12.21 4.45 0.94
C CYS A 188 13.25 4.23 2.05
N GLN A 189 13.75 5.32 2.64
CA GLN A 189 14.68 5.25 3.78
C GLN A 189 14.06 4.52 4.97
N ALA A 190 12.83 4.86 5.34
CA ALA A 190 12.12 4.27 6.48
C ALA A 190 11.80 2.77 6.26
N THR A 191 11.70 2.33 5.00
CA THR A 191 11.44 0.92 4.63
C THR A 191 12.69 0.13 4.28
N GLY A 192 13.88 0.75 4.37
CA GLY A 192 15.15 0.10 4.03
C GLY A 192 15.36 -0.13 2.51
N VAL A 193 14.69 0.67 1.67
CA VAL A 193 14.77 0.59 0.20
C VAL A 193 15.50 1.80 -0.35
N GLU A 194 16.34 1.58 -1.36
CA GLU A 194 16.96 2.70 -2.09
C GLU A 194 15.91 3.41 -2.96
N PHE A 195 15.90 4.75 -2.92
CA PHE A 195 15.00 5.54 -3.77
C PHE A 195 15.38 5.39 -5.25
N ASN A 196 14.36 5.22 -6.09
CA ASN A 196 14.52 5.16 -7.55
C ASN A 196 13.67 6.26 -8.21
N LYS A 197 14.26 7.07 -9.08
CA LYS A 197 13.56 8.16 -9.80
C LYS A 197 12.40 7.67 -10.67
N SER A 198 12.40 6.39 -11.09
CA SER A 198 11.27 5.81 -11.82
C SER A 198 9.95 5.84 -11.04
N MET A 199 10.00 6.03 -9.70
CA MET A 199 8.82 6.16 -8.85
C MET A 199 8.06 7.48 -9.05
N LEU A 200 8.66 8.48 -9.70
CA LEU A 200 8.05 9.80 -9.89
C LEU A 200 7.09 9.89 -11.08
N SER A 201 7.17 8.93 -12.01
CA SER A 201 6.31 8.90 -13.18
C SER A 201 6.01 7.47 -13.60
N TRP A 202 4.93 7.28 -14.33
CA TRP A 202 4.48 5.96 -14.82
C TRP A 202 3.70 6.09 -16.14
N PRO A 203 3.63 5.05 -16.96
CA PRO A 203 2.76 5.04 -18.14
C PRO A 203 1.28 5.16 -17.75
N PRO A 204 0.44 5.83 -18.55
CA PRO A 204 -1.01 5.84 -18.34
C PRO A 204 -1.61 4.47 -18.61
N GLY A 205 -2.85 4.25 -18.20
CA GLY A 205 -3.63 3.04 -18.45
C GLY A 205 -3.77 2.13 -17.22
N LEU A 206 -4.61 1.12 -17.39
CA LEU A 206 -4.75 0.01 -16.46
C LEU A 206 -3.55 -0.95 -16.63
N ARG A 207 -3.31 -1.77 -15.62
CA ARG A 207 -2.20 -2.73 -15.58
C ARG A 207 -2.69 -4.12 -15.24
N ASP A 208 -1.94 -5.14 -15.65
CA ASP A 208 -2.22 -6.53 -15.31
C ASP A 208 -2.16 -6.81 -13.79
N THR A 209 -1.52 -5.90 -13.03
CA THR A 209 -1.46 -5.95 -11.57
C THR A 209 -2.65 -5.30 -10.87
N ASP A 210 -3.52 -4.61 -11.62
CA ASP A 210 -4.74 -4.05 -11.07
C ASP A 210 -5.79 -5.15 -10.89
N GLY A 211 -6.54 -5.07 -9.80
CA GLY A 211 -7.67 -5.97 -9.63
C GLY A 211 -8.80 -5.71 -10.65
N VAL A 212 -9.67 -6.68 -10.86
CA VAL A 212 -10.82 -6.58 -11.79
C VAL A 212 -11.74 -5.39 -11.49
N TRP A 213 -11.73 -4.90 -10.27
CA TRP A 213 -12.46 -3.70 -9.83
C TRP A 213 -11.90 -2.38 -10.36
N ALA A 214 -10.68 -2.37 -10.93
CA ALA A 214 -10.01 -1.15 -11.38
C ALA A 214 -10.85 -0.35 -12.39
N ARG A 215 -11.63 -1.01 -13.26
CA ARG A 215 -12.55 -0.36 -14.21
C ARG A 215 -13.62 0.51 -13.52
N HIS A 216 -13.97 0.22 -12.28
CA HIS A 216 -14.98 0.96 -11.52
C HIS A 216 -14.37 2.09 -10.67
N TRP A 217 -13.10 1.92 -10.22
CA TRP A 217 -12.50 2.78 -9.22
C TRP A 217 -11.30 3.60 -9.69
N TYR A 218 -10.58 3.16 -10.76
CA TYR A 218 -9.28 3.73 -11.13
C TYR A 218 -9.33 4.72 -12.30
N GLY A 219 -10.51 5.24 -12.67
CA GLY A 219 -10.67 6.10 -13.84
C GLY A 219 -9.72 7.30 -13.88
N GLU A 220 -9.48 7.97 -12.75
CA GLU A 220 -8.57 9.12 -12.69
C GLU A 220 -7.10 8.69 -12.67
N VAL A 221 -6.75 7.67 -11.90
CA VAL A 221 -5.36 7.21 -11.84
C VAL A 221 -4.92 6.56 -13.15
N ALA A 222 -5.84 5.93 -13.89
CA ALA A 222 -5.56 5.36 -15.21
C ALA A 222 -5.16 6.43 -16.23
N LYS A 223 -5.62 7.67 -16.07
CA LYS A 223 -5.24 8.81 -16.93
C LYS A 223 -3.94 9.48 -16.48
N SER A 224 -3.52 9.25 -15.24
CA SER A 224 -2.36 9.91 -14.65
C SER A 224 -1.05 9.29 -15.12
N THR A 225 0.00 10.13 -15.16
CA THR A 225 1.38 9.71 -15.46
C THR A 225 2.36 10.07 -14.35
N SER A 226 1.87 10.77 -13.30
CA SER A 226 2.64 11.20 -12.13
C SER A 226 1.69 11.53 -10.98
N PHE A 227 2.23 11.83 -9.82
CA PHE A 227 1.45 12.46 -8.76
C PHE A 227 0.93 13.81 -9.24
N GLN A 228 -0.36 14.05 -9.03
CA GLN A 228 -0.96 15.33 -9.38
C GLN A 228 -0.63 16.37 -8.30
N PRO A 229 -0.47 17.65 -8.64
CA PRO A 229 -0.29 18.71 -7.65
C PRO A 229 -1.40 18.70 -6.60
N TYR A 230 -1.03 19.00 -5.36
CA TYR A 230 -2.01 19.11 -4.29
C TYR A 230 -2.94 20.29 -4.53
N HIS A 231 -4.22 20.01 -4.55
CA HIS A 231 -5.28 21.01 -4.58
C HIS A 231 -6.21 20.74 -3.39
N PRO A 232 -6.22 21.61 -2.37
CA PRO A 232 -7.12 21.43 -1.23
C PRO A 232 -8.58 21.42 -1.70
N THR A 233 -9.27 20.34 -1.41
CA THR A 233 -10.72 20.24 -1.66
C THR A 233 -11.47 20.43 -0.36
N TRP A 234 -11.74 21.69 -0.03
CA TRP A 234 -12.51 22.06 1.18
C TRP A 234 -14.01 21.90 0.92
N GLY A 235 -14.45 20.65 0.72
CA GLY A 235 -15.89 20.36 0.72
C GLY A 235 -16.45 20.51 2.15
N GLU A 236 -17.69 20.97 2.26
CA GLU A 236 -18.39 20.94 3.54
C GLU A 236 -18.73 19.50 3.91
N VAL A 237 -18.44 19.11 5.14
CA VAL A 237 -18.91 17.86 5.69
C VAL A 237 -20.37 18.08 6.10
N PRO A 238 -21.35 17.33 5.55
CA PRO A 238 -22.74 17.46 5.94
C PRO A 238 -22.95 17.29 7.44
N ALA A 239 -23.83 18.10 8.04
CA ALA A 239 -24.09 18.07 9.49
C ALA A 239 -24.43 16.67 10.02
N ARG A 240 -25.13 15.84 9.23
CA ARG A 240 -25.44 14.44 9.58
C ARG A 240 -24.21 13.54 9.76
N LEU A 241 -23.06 13.93 9.21
CA LEU A 241 -21.81 13.19 9.32
C LEU A 241 -20.83 13.80 10.34
N SER A 242 -21.26 14.79 11.15
CA SER A 242 -20.37 15.50 12.08
C SER A 242 -19.71 14.58 13.12
N GLU A 243 -20.44 13.63 13.68
CA GLU A 243 -19.89 12.68 14.65
C GLU A 243 -18.88 11.72 14.00
N ILE A 244 -19.20 11.21 12.81
CA ILE A 244 -18.29 10.37 12.01
C ILE A 244 -17.02 11.16 11.66
N TYR A 245 -17.17 12.41 11.22
CA TYR A 245 -16.04 13.28 10.90
C TYR A 245 -15.15 13.53 12.13
N GLN A 246 -15.74 13.85 13.27
CA GLN A 246 -14.99 14.05 14.52
C GLN A 246 -14.18 12.80 14.88
N ARG A 247 -14.81 11.62 14.81
CA ARG A 247 -14.11 10.35 15.09
C ARG A 247 -12.99 10.06 14.12
N CYS A 248 -13.17 10.36 12.83
CA CYS A 248 -12.13 10.24 11.82
C CYS A 248 -10.96 11.22 12.11
N CYS A 249 -11.25 12.46 12.56
CA CYS A 249 -10.22 13.43 12.92
C CYS A 249 -9.38 12.95 14.11
N GLU A 250 -9.98 12.39 15.15
CA GLU A 250 -9.24 11.83 16.29
C GLU A 250 -8.25 10.74 15.85
N CYS A 251 -8.70 9.83 14.98
CA CYS A 251 -7.85 8.78 14.43
C CYS A 251 -6.73 9.35 13.54
N TYR A 252 -7.07 10.30 12.66
CA TYR A 252 -6.11 10.94 11.76
C TYR A 252 -5.03 11.70 12.54
N GLU A 253 -5.40 12.56 13.47
CA GLU A 253 -4.46 13.35 14.28
C GLU A 253 -3.51 12.48 15.07
N ARG A 254 -3.99 11.37 15.58
CA ARG A 254 -3.18 10.39 16.30
C ARG A 254 -2.07 9.81 15.43
N LEU A 255 -2.31 9.50 14.15
CA LEU A 255 -1.29 9.03 13.24
C LEU A 255 -0.44 10.19 12.71
N TYR A 256 -1.05 11.33 12.45
CA TYR A 256 -0.41 12.51 11.87
C TYR A 256 0.79 13.01 12.71
N GLN A 257 0.73 12.88 14.04
CA GLN A 257 1.84 13.21 14.95
C GLN A 257 3.12 12.41 14.66
N HIS A 258 2.99 11.26 14.02
CA HIS A 258 4.08 10.34 13.71
C HIS A 258 4.50 10.38 12.24
N ARG A 259 3.95 11.30 11.44
CA ARG A 259 4.28 11.36 10.01
C ARG A 259 5.74 11.69 9.77
N LEU A 260 6.26 11.14 8.69
CA LEU A 260 7.57 11.49 8.16
C LEU A 260 7.58 12.96 7.71
N CYS A 261 8.57 13.77 8.12
CA CYS A 261 8.67 15.18 7.82
C CYS A 261 10.12 15.66 7.65
#